data_60c76c7650ad7ec670060f2a281d427e
#
_entry.id   60c76c7650ad7ec670060f2a281d427e
#
_cell.length_a   1.000
_cell.length_b   1.000
_cell.length_c   1.000
_cell.angle_alpha   90.00
_cell.angle_beta   90.00
_cell.angle_gamma   90.00
#
_symmetry.space_group_name_H-M   'P 1'
#
loop_
_entity.id
_entity.type
_entity.pdbx_description
1 polymer ?
#
loop_
_entity_poly.entity_id
_entity_poly.type
_entity_poly.pdbx_seq_one_letter_code
_entity_poly.pdbx_strand_id
1 'polypeptide(L)'
;HYIGSYLTLRPAFSTPGVIVAYRTDIVWDPEWPSLLFQERDRPDAPYSHRGRLYIPASSMFIHLVSLTKGAMRMVMVSQLDRAGEMRGLITTLNKQRATYVPVATPIVYAKRDTFEPAHLGEITQYSQNFRAYSALLAETVEQGYARLIQP
;
A
#
# COMPACT_ATOMS: atom_id res chain seq x y z
N HIS A 1 -17.28 7.27 -0.04
CA HIS A 1 -16.51 7.16 -1.30
C HIS A 1 -15.23 6.34 -1.13
N TYR A 2 -14.37 6.68 -0.14
CA TYR A 2 -13.15 5.91 0.15
C TYR A 2 -13.38 4.68 1.04
N ILE A 3 -14.47 4.63 1.78
CA ILE A 3 -14.77 3.52 2.69
C ILE A 3 -14.94 2.23 1.91
N GLY A 4 -14.25 1.17 2.34
CA GLY A 4 -14.29 -0.14 1.71
C GLY A 4 -13.03 -0.94 1.97
N SER A 5 -12.93 -2.06 1.28
CA SER A 5 -11.79 -2.97 1.36
C SER A 5 -11.00 -2.93 0.08
N TYR A 6 -9.68 -2.98 0.21
CA TYR A 6 -8.74 -2.81 -0.90
C TYR A 6 -7.72 -3.94 -0.92
N LEU A 7 -7.51 -4.50 -2.10
CA LEU A 7 -6.33 -5.30 -2.37
C LEU A 7 -5.14 -4.33 -2.43
N THR A 8 -4.13 -4.56 -1.62
CA THR A 8 -2.95 -3.70 -1.53
C THR A 8 -1.75 -4.46 -2.05
N LEU A 9 -1.04 -3.86 -3.00
CA LEU A 9 0.11 -4.45 -3.67
C LEU A 9 1.32 -3.53 -3.54
N ARG A 10 2.45 -4.11 -3.20
CA ARG A 10 3.75 -3.41 -3.26
C ARG A 10 4.88 -4.43 -3.45
N PRO A 11 6.03 -4.00 -3.98
CA PRO A 11 7.21 -4.86 -3.94
C PRO A 11 7.61 -5.17 -2.50
N ALA A 12 8.12 -6.36 -2.26
CA ALA A 12 8.73 -6.69 -0.98
C ALA A 12 9.99 -5.84 -0.78
N PHE A 13 10.19 -5.34 0.45
CA PHE A 13 11.31 -4.44 0.71
C PHE A 13 12.66 -5.13 0.74
N SER A 14 12.69 -6.41 1.12
CA SER A 14 13.95 -7.15 1.34
C SER A 14 14.17 -8.30 0.37
N THR A 15 13.19 -8.65 -0.44
CA THR A 15 13.27 -9.80 -1.34
C THR A 15 12.99 -9.36 -2.78
N PRO A 16 14.02 -9.13 -3.61
CA PRO A 16 13.81 -8.73 -4.99
C PRO A 16 12.91 -9.71 -5.76
N GLY A 17 12.03 -9.17 -6.61
CA GLY A 17 11.16 -9.97 -7.46
C GLY A 17 9.93 -10.54 -6.78
N VAL A 18 9.72 -10.27 -5.49
CA VAL A 18 8.53 -10.70 -4.75
C VAL A 18 7.60 -9.52 -4.55
N ILE A 19 6.29 -9.76 -4.71
CA ILE A 19 5.24 -8.79 -4.44
C ILE A 19 4.54 -9.20 -3.16
N VAL A 20 4.26 -8.24 -2.30
CA VAL A 20 3.46 -8.47 -1.08
C VAL A 20 2.04 -7.98 -1.37
N ALA A 21 1.08 -8.87 -1.18
CA ALA A 21 -0.34 -8.58 -1.38
C ALA A 21 -1.08 -8.79 -0.06
N TYR A 22 -1.86 -7.80 0.34
CA TYR A 22 -2.64 -7.88 1.57
C TYR A 22 -3.90 -7.04 1.46
N ARG A 23 -4.74 -7.12 2.48
CA ARG A 23 -5.99 -6.36 2.53
C ARG A 23 -5.81 -5.11 3.38
N THR A 24 -6.34 -3.99 2.90
CA THR A 24 -6.46 -2.75 3.66
C THR A 24 -7.93 -2.36 3.72
N ASP A 25 -8.46 -2.16 4.91
CA ASP A 25 -9.80 -1.65 5.11
C ASP A 25 -9.75 -0.18 5.46
N ILE A 26 -10.56 0.63 4.79
CA ILE A 26 -10.78 2.03 5.13
C ILE A 26 -12.16 2.13 5.75
N VAL A 27 -12.21 2.64 6.98
CA VAL A 27 -13.42 2.74 7.79
C VAL A 27 -13.54 4.13 8.38
N TRP A 28 -14.76 4.47 8.82
CA TRP A 28 -15.02 5.70 9.56
C TRP A 28 -14.79 5.47 11.05
N ASP A 29 -14.09 6.40 11.70
CA ASP A 29 -13.89 6.38 13.15
C ASP A 29 -14.87 7.35 13.82
N PRO A 30 -15.91 6.86 14.53
CA PRO A 30 -16.89 7.76 15.15
C PRO A 30 -16.35 8.48 16.38
N GLU A 31 -15.35 7.95 17.06
CA GLU A 31 -14.74 8.57 18.26
C GLU A 31 -13.90 9.79 17.88
N TRP A 32 -13.21 9.68 16.76
CA TRP A 32 -12.39 10.77 16.24
C TRP A 32 -12.74 10.96 14.79
N PRO A 33 -13.75 11.79 14.46
CA PRO A 33 -14.37 11.83 13.12
C PRO A 33 -13.36 12.01 11.99
N SER A 34 -12.92 10.89 11.46
CA SER A 34 -11.99 10.84 10.33
C SER A 34 -11.98 9.43 9.74
N LEU A 35 -11.35 9.29 8.59
CA LEU A 35 -11.13 7.98 8.00
C LEU A 35 -9.89 7.34 8.61
N LEU A 36 -9.97 6.06 8.91
CA LEU A 36 -8.84 5.22 9.31
C LEU A 36 -8.61 4.11 8.30
N PHE A 37 -7.37 3.65 8.21
CA PHE A 37 -7.07 2.41 7.51
C PHE A 37 -6.51 1.36 8.47
N GLN A 38 -6.75 0.09 8.15
CA GLN A 38 -6.24 -1.07 8.89
C GLN A 38 -5.76 -2.10 7.89
N GLU A 39 -4.52 -2.54 8.04
CA GLU A 39 -3.98 -3.62 7.21
C GLU A 39 -4.36 -4.98 7.79
N ARG A 40 -4.70 -5.92 6.91
CA ARG A 40 -5.08 -7.28 7.28
C ARG A 40 -4.42 -8.28 6.34
N ASP A 41 -4.31 -9.50 6.79
CA ASP A 41 -3.85 -10.64 5.99
C ASP A 41 -2.45 -10.43 5.38
N ARG A 42 -1.61 -9.69 6.09
CA ARG A 42 -0.22 -9.53 5.69
C ARG A 42 0.59 -10.77 6.06
N PRO A 43 1.59 -11.16 5.23
CA PRO A 43 2.50 -12.26 5.57
C PRO A 43 3.24 -12.02 6.87
N ASP A 44 3.53 -10.75 7.20
CA ASP A 44 4.22 -10.32 8.39
C ASP A 44 3.26 -9.62 9.36
N ALA A 45 2.21 -10.33 9.79
CA ALA A 45 1.13 -9.79 10.63
C ALA A 45 1.58 -8.94 11.82
N PRO A 46 2.69 -9.26 12.54
CA PRO A 46 3.17 -8.40 13.63
C PRO A 46 3.55 -6.99 13.22
N TYR A 47 3.77 -6.76 11.92
CA TYR A 47 4.13 -5.46 11.35
C TYR A 47 2.98 -4.80 10.60
N SER A 48 1.74 -5.28 10.77
CA SER A 48 0.56 -4.66 10.18
C SER A 48 0.35 -3.26 10.74
N HIS A 49 0.04 -2.32 9.85
CA HIS A 49 -0.13 -0.92 10.19
C HIS A 49 -1.59 -0.51 10.26
N ARG A 50 -1.82 0.50 11.07
CA ARG A 50 -3.11 1.13 11.22
C ARG A 50 -2.86 2.63 11.39
N GLY A 51 -3.67 3.46 10.77
CA GLY A 51 -3.46 4.89 10.81
C GLY A 51 -4.59 5.70 10.19
N ARG A 52 -4.31 6.94 9.84
CA ARG A 52 -5.28 7.93 9.40
C ARG A 52 -5.08 8.30 7.93
N LEU A 53 -6.19 8.66 7.28
CA LEU A 53 -6.16 9.26 5.96
C LEU A 53 -6.28 10.77 6.07
N TYR A 54 -5.51 11.47 5.25
CA TYR A 54 -5.58 12.90 5.08
C TYR A 54 -5.91 13.20 3.61
N ILE A 55 -7.02 13.91 3.38
CA ILE A 55 -7.50 14.24 2.03
C ILE A 55 -7.43 15.75 1.87
N PRO A 56 -6.31 16.30 1.37
CA PRO A 56 -6.17 17.74 1.19
C PRO A 56 -7.17 18.26 0.15
N ALA A 57 -7.74 19.44 0.42
CA ALA A 57 -8.79 20.01 -0.41
C ALA A 57 -8.32 20.36 -1.83
N SER A 58 -7.04 20.66 -2.01
CA SER A 58 -6.48 21.14 -3.28
C SER A 58 -5.48 20.19 -3.91
N SER A 59 -5.39 18.96 -3.43
CA SER A 59 -4.42 17.99 -3.94
C SER A 59 -5.11 16.86 -4.67
N MET A 60 -4.48 16.40 -5.74
CA MET A 60 -4.88 15.17 -6.45
C MET A 60 -4.43 13.91 -5.71
N PHE A 61 -3.67 14.06 -4.63
CA PHE A 61 -3.13 12.94 -3.85
C PHE A 61 -3.63 12.98 -2.42
N ILE A 62 -3.84 11.79 -1.86
CA ILE A 62 -4.23 11.60 -0.47
C ILE A 62 -3.08 10.94 0.29
N HIS A 63 -3.06 11.12 1.60
CA HIS A 63 -2.00 10.62 2.46
C HIS A 63 -2.56 9.61 3.45
N LEU A 64 -1.88 8.47 3.59
CA LEU A 64 -2.14 7.50 4.66
C LEU A 64 -0.89 7.48 5.54
N VAL A 65 -1.06 7.81 6.81
CA VAL A 65 0.05 7.92 7.76
C VAL A 65 -0.20 7.01 8.94
N SER A 66 0.81 6.22 9.30
CA SER A 66 0.76 5.36 10.47
C SER A 66 2.06 5.42 11.26
N LEU A 67 1.94 5.14 12.55
CA LEU A 67 3.06 4.94 13.45
C LEU A 67 2.83 3.61 14.17
N THR A 68 3.71 2.64 13.95
CA THR A 68 3.62 1.32 14.55
C THR A 68 5.00 0.91 15.05
N LYS A 69 5.09 0.56 16.32
CA LYS A 69 6.35 0.14 16.96
C LYS A 69 7.50 1.13 16.73
N GLY A 70 7.19 2.43 16.80
CA GLY A 70 8.19 3.49 16.62
C GLY A 70 8.57 3.80 15.18
N ALA A 71 8.04 3.06 14.23
CA ALA A 71 8.30 3.30 12.81
C ALA A 71 7.14 4.06 12.17
N MET A 72 7.43 5.18 11.54
CA MET A 72 6.45 5.94 10.78
C MET A 72 6.43 5.46 9.34
N ARG A 73 5.22 5.28 8.81
CA ARG A 73 5.01 4.94 7.41
C ARG A 73 4.14 6.00 6.79
N MET A 74 4.53 6.50 5.64
CA MET A 74 3.74 7.44 4.87
C MET A 74 3.46 6.88 3.48
N VAL A 75 2.20 6.96 3.07
CA VAL A 75 1.76 6.60 1.73
C VAL A 75 1.13 7.83 1.11
N MET A 76 1.51 8.14 -0.12
CA MET A 76 0.84 9.15 -0.93
C MET A 76 0.32 8.46 -2.18
N VAL A 77 -0.99 8.48 -2.38
CA VAL A 77 -1.63 7.84 -3.53
C VAL A 77 -2.60 8.81 -4.19
N SER A 78 -2.87 8.58 -5.46
CA SER A 78 -3.88 9.33 -6.21
C SER A 78 -5.25 9.16 -5.57
N GLN A 79 -6.16 10.08 -5.88
CA GLN A 79 -7.57 9.91 -5.55
C GLN A 79 -8.10 8.61 -6.18
N LEU A 80 -9.14 8.06 -5.59
CA LEU A 80 -9.81 6.87 -6.09
C LEU A 80 -10.34 7.14 -7.51
N ASP A 81 -9.88 6.35 -8.46
CA ASP A 81 -10.28 6.49 -9.85
C ASP A 81 -11.54 5.68 -10.18
N ARG A 82 -11.98 5.72 -11.43
CA ARG A 82 -13.18 5.02 -11.88
C ARG A 82 -13.02 3.50 -11.86
N ALA A 83 -11.79 3.00 -11.96
CA ALA A 83 -11.50 1.57 -11.86
C ALA A 83 -11.47 1.08 -10.42
N GLY A 84 -11.61 1.98 -9.44
CA GLY A 84 -11.53 1.63 -8.02
C GLY A 84 -10.11 1.52 -7.53
N GLU A 85 -9.17 2.23 -8.14
CA GLU A 85 -7.75 2.14 -7.80
C GLU A 85 -7.20 3.48 -7.30
N MET A 86 -6.26 3.37 -6.36
CA MET A 86 -5.42 4.46 -5.88
C MET A 86 -3.98 4.02 -6.01
N ARG A 87 -3.14 4.83 -6.61
CA ARG A 87 -1.76 4.46 -6.95
C ARG A 87 -0.78 5.53 -6.49
N GLY A 88 0.38 5.12 -6.01
CA GLY A 88 1.38 6.07 -5.58
C GLY A 88 2.61 5.45 -4.98
N LEU A 89 3.12 6.08 -3.93
CA LEU A 89 4.39 5.78 -3.32
C LEU A 89 4.22 5.54 -1.82
N ILE A 90 4.91 4.52 -1.31
CA ILE A 90 5.05 4.28 0.13
C ILE A 90 6.50 4.53 0.54
N THR A 91 6.69 5.21 1.67
CA THR A 91 7.98 5.39 2.32
C THR A 91 7.92 4.86 3.74
N THR A 92 8.96 4.17 4.15
CA THR A 92 9.04 3.60 5.50
C THR A 92 10.48 3.23 5.82
N LEU A 93 10.69 2.72 7.03
CA LEU A 93 11.96 2.14 7.44
C LEU A 93 11.89 0.63 7.30
N ASN A 94 12.88 0.05 6.64
CA ASN A 94 13.01 -1.38 6.48
C ASN A 94 14.20 -1.87 7.29
N LYS A 95 13.99 -2.91 8.11
CA LYS A 95 15.07 -3.50 8.90
C LYS A 95 15.98 -4.34 8.00
N GLN A 96 17.25 -3.98 7.97
CA GLN A 96 18.28 -4.70 7.23
C GLN A 96 19.41 -5.03 8.21
N ARG A 97 19.62 -6.33 8.47
CA ARG A 97 20.59 -6.79 9.47
C ARG A 97 20.30 -6.17 10.84
N ALA A 98 21.21 -5.37 11.39
CA ALA A 98 21.06 -4.74 12.71
C ALA A 98 20.57 -3.29 12.65
N THR A 99 20.24 -2.77 11.46
CA THR A 99 19.86 -1.36 11.28
C THR A 99 18.59 -1.22 10.46
N TYR A 100 18.03 -0.01 10.48
CA TYR A 100 16.87 0.35 9.66
C TYR A 100 17.33 1.28 8.54
N VAL A 101 16.82 1.05 7.33
CA VAL A 101 17.15 1.83 6.14
C VAL A 101 15.86 2.41 5.56
N PRO A 102 15.83 3.72 5.24
CA PRO A 102 14.68 4.30 4.54
C PRO A 102 14.51 3.67 3.16
N VAL A 103 13.28 3.26 2.84
CA VAL A 103 12.93 2.69 1.54
C VAL A 103 11.68 3.36 0.98
N ALA A 104 11.56 3.34 -0.34
CA ALA A 104 10.40 3.84 -1.05
C ALA A 104 10.08 2.90 -2.21
N THR A 105 8.81 2.55 -2.37
CA THR A 105 8.36 1.70 -3.48
C THR A 105 7.01 2.17 -4.00
N PRO A 106 6.64 1.81 -5.24
CA PRO A 106 5.27 2.00 -5.68
C PRO A 106 4.31 1.16 -4.84
N ILE A 107 3.06 1.61 -4.75
CA ILE A 107 1.99 0.92 -4.05
C ILE A 107 0.67 1.14 -4.80
N VAL A 108 -0.17 0.12 -4.81
CA VAL A 108 -1.50 0.14 -5.43
C VAL A 108 -2.53 -0.35 -4.43
N TYR A 109 -3.64 0.38 -4.34
CA TYR A 109 -4.85 -0.05 -3.63
C TYR A 109 -5.95 -0.22 -4.65
N ALA A 110 -6.49 -1.43 -4.76
CA ALA A 110 -7.56 -1.74 -5.70
C ALA A 110 -8.80 -2.22 -4.91
N LYS A 111 -9.90 -1.48 -5.03
CA LYS A 111 -11.12 -1.78 -4.28
C LYS A 111 -11.69 -3.13 -4.69
N ARG A 112 -12.03 -3.97 -3.73
CA ARG A 112 -12.53 -5.34 -3.94
C ARG A 112 -13.61 -5.68 -2.93
N ASP A 113 -14.57 -6.50 -3.36
CA ASP A 113 -15.63 -7.00 -2.50
C ASP A 113 -15.25 -8.34 -1.86
N THR A 114 -14.38 -9.11 -2.52
CA THR A 114 -13.97 -10.43 -2.04
C THR A 114 -12.44 -10.55 -2.10
N PHE A 115 -11.90 -11.36 -1.19
CA PHE A 115 -10.47 -11.63 -1.09
C PHE A 115 -10.24 -13.13 -1.00
N GLU A 116 -9.55 -13.69 -1.98
CA GLU A 116 -9.17 -15.09 -1.99
C GLU A 116 -7.79 -15.26 -1.35
N PRO A 117 -7.65 -16.15 -0.34
CA PRO A 117 -6.36 -16.35 0.34
C PRO A 117 -5.20 -16.65 -0.61
N ALA A 118 -5.45 -17.37 -1.71
CA ALA A 118 -4.43 -17.70 -2.69
C ALA A 118 -3.88 -16.46 -3.41
N HIS A 119 -4.61 -15.34 -3.39
CA HIS A 119 -4.19 -14.08 -4.04
C HIS A 119 -3.51 -13.11 -3.08
N LEU A 120 -3.33 -13.50 -1.82
CA LEU A 120 -2.71 -12.70 -0.77
C LEU A 120 -1.39 -13.33 -0.32
N GLY A 121 -0.59 -12.56 0.40
CA GLY A 121 0.67 -13.01 0.95
C GLY A 121 1.83 -12.66 0.03
N GLU A 122 2.85 -13.50 0.03
CA GLU A 122 4.00 -13.34 -0.86
C GLU A 122 3.68 -13.92 -2.23
N ILE A 123 3.72 -13.06 -3.23
CA ILE A 123 3.42 -13.40 -4.62
C ILE A 123 4.73 -13.45 -5.38
N THR A 124 5.08 -14.63 -5.88
CA THR A 124 6.32 -14.85 -6.63
C THR A 124 6.04 -15.02 -8.12
N GLN A 125 7.09 -15.08 -8.92
CA GLN A 125 6.99 -15.29 -10.36
C GLN A 125 6.21 -16.58 -10.74
N TYR A 126 6.09 -17.52 -9.81
CA TYR A 126 5.35 -18.77 -10.00
C TYR A 126 3.87 -18.67 -9.58
N SER A 127 3.47 -17.56 -8.99
CA SER A 127 2.08 -17.35 -8.59
C SER A 127 1.22 -17.01 -9.79
N GLN A 128 -0.03 -17.48 -9.78
CA GLN A 128 -0.97 -17.32 -10.88
C GLN A 128 -1.20 -15.85 -11.25
N ASN A 129 -1.23 -14.97 -10.27
CA ASN A 129 -1.57 -13.56 -10.44
C ASN A 129 -0.34 -12.63 -10.45
N PHE A 130 0.87 -13.19 -10.48
CA PHE A 130 2.09 -12.39 -10.46
C PHE A 130 2.17 -11.40 -11.62
N ARG A 131 1.85 -11.87 -12.84
CA ARG A 131 1.94 -11.02 -14.03
C ARG A 131 1.00 -9.81 -13.94
N ALA A 132 -0.23 -10.03 -13.51
CA ALA A 132 -1.20 -8.93 -13.37
C ALA A 132 -0.78 -7.93 -12.29
N TYR A 133 -0.33 -8.42 -11.14
CA TYR A 133 0.12 -7.55 -10.06
C TYR A 133 1.39 -6.78 -10.42
N SER A 134 2.33 -7.45 -11.07
CA SER A 134 3.56 -6.82 -11.54
C SER A 134 3.27 -5.72 -12.55
N ALA A 135 2.30 -5.93 -13.45
CA ALA A 135 1.89 -4.92 -14.42
C ALA A 135 1.29 -3.68 -13.75
N LEU A 136 0.44 -3.86 -12.73
CA LEU A 136 -0.14 -2.74 -11.98
C LEU A 136 0.94 -1.89 -11.31
N LEU A 137 1.93 -2.52 -10.71
CA LEU A 137 3.04 -1.81 -10.07
C LEU A 137 3.94 -1.09 -11.09
N ALA A 138 4.24 -1.74 -12.20
CA ALA A 138 5.03 -1.14 -13.28
C ALA A 138 4.31 0.08 -13.88
N GLU A 139 3.02 -0.04 -14.15
CA GLU A 139 2.20 1.05 -14.67
C GLU A 139 2.14 2.24 -13.71
N THR A 140 2.16 1.99 -12.40
CA THR A 140 2.17 3.04 -11.38
C THR A 140 3.39 3.96 -11.57
N VAL A 141 4.54 3.38 -11.86
CA VAL A 141 5.77 4.14 -12.12
C VAL A 141 5.74 4.77 -13.52
N GLU A 142 5.39 4.00 -14.54
CA GLU A 142 5.37 4.46 -15.93
C GLU A 142 4.40 5.62 -16.17
N GLN A 143 3.25 5.59 -15.48
CA GLN A 143 2.23 6.63 -15.61
C GLN A 143 2.47 7.83 -14.67
N GLY A 144 3.57 7.84 -13.93
CA GLY A 144 3.98 8.99 -13.11
C GLY A 144 3.29 9.12 -11.74
N TYR A 145 2.66 8.07 -11.25
CA TYR A 145 2.08 8.08 -9.90
C TYR A 145 3.14 7.94 -8.81
N ALA A 146 4.28 7.37 -9.14
CA ALA A 146 5.42 7.25 -8.25
C ALA A 146 6.70 7.43 -9.07
N ARG A 147 7.63 8.22 -8.57
CA ARG A 147 8.88 8.49 -9.28
C ARG A 147 10.03 8.63 -8.30
N LEU A 148 11.12 7.94 -8.58
CA LEU A 148 12.38 8.13 -7.87
C LEU A 148 13.23 9.12 -8.66
N ILE A 149 13.54 10.26 -8.06
CA ILE A 149 14.35 11.29 -8.70
C ILE A 149 15.82 10.93 -8.49
N GLN A 150 16.53 10.74 -9.59
CA GLN A 150 17.97 10.45 -9.56
C GLN A 150 18.76 11.74 -9.44
N PRO A 151 19.92 11.72 -8.74
CA PRO A 151 20.79 12.89 -8.62
C PRO A 151 21.43 13.28 -9.94
#